data_4fc5a046931f26eae7889a4d0667cc13
#
_entry.id   4fc5a046931f26eae7889a4d0667cc13
#
_cell.length_a   1.000
_cell.length_b   1.000
_cell.length_c   1.000
_cell.angle_alpha   90.00
_cell.angle_beta   90.00
_cell.angle_gamma   90.00
#
_symmetry.space_group_name_H-M   'P 1'
#
loop_
_entity.id
_entity.type
_entity.pdbx_description
1 polymer ?
#
loop_
_entity_poly.entity_id
_entity_poly.type
_entity_poly.pdbx_seq_one_letter_code
_entity_poly.pdbx_strand_id
1 'polypeptide(L)'
;TRIMSAFLVIMTLLTLLPTSALAASSTGTGIKPTSNTNYWTTRLLHDGTPYSYKPPMAAGKMLYCMDRGYGYRWGTASFLNSYTYTSATGADADAVLKTALAQSGMGELDAQQLENFKWMMTYIVDYKGDIPGSLFMAAQTYVWDHQSFKGEGDGDIDGGGYANADTYEMYLGYTDWMLKEKAKEDAEFQKQIEEYAAKGIIASVVEDEAAKWAVWAKSSVKGRQSFFNYYAPRKLVVNDAPVPDKPTPPAGDADITLRKVAAGTTRGLDGARFLIYRDGQI
;
A
#
# COMPACT_ATOMS: atom_id res chain seq x y z
N THR A 1 14.84 -18.99 47.24
CA THR A 1 15.59 -19.13 45.96
C THR A 1 14.73 -19.57 44.77
N ARG A 2 13.80 -20.53 44.93
CA ARG A 2 12.95 -21.02 43.82
C ARG A 2 11.91 -20.00 43.31
N ILE A 3 11.41 -19.11 44.19
CA ILE A 3 10.44 -18.08 43.82
C ILE A 3 11.11 -16.96 42.98
N MET A 4 12.33 -16.57 43.34
CA MET A 4 13.11 -15.57 42.59
C MET A 4 13.49 -16.07 41.18
N SER A 5 13.81 -17.36 41.03
CA SER A 5 14.11 -17.94 39.72
C SER A 5 12.91 -17.98 38.81
N ALA A 6 11.70 -18.28 39.34
CA ALA A 6 10.46 -18.26 38.57
C ALA A 6 10.09 -16.83 38.12
N PHE A 7 10.31 -15.83 38.99
CA PHE A 7 10.05 -14.44 38.68
C PHE A 7 10.98 -13.92 37.57
N LEU A 8 12.26 -14.31 37.62
CA LEU A 8 13.25 -13.95 36.58
C LEU A 8 12.93 -14.58 35.22
N VAL A 9 12.45 -15.83 35.18
CA VAL A 9 12.06 -16.51 33.97
C VAL A 9 10.79 -15.86 33.36
N ILE A 10 9.83 -15.45 34.19
CA ILE A 10 8.63 -14.74 33.71
C ILE A 10 8.97 -13.35 33.17
N MET A 11 9.88 -12.62 33.83
CA MET A 11 10.33 -11.31 33.33
C MET A 11 11.15 -11.43 32.05
N THR A 12 11.99 -12.44 31.88
CA THR A 12 12.72 -12.70 30.63
C THR A 12 11.81 -13.16 29.51
N LEU A 13 10.78 -13.93 29.77
CA LEU A 13 9.76 -14.32 28.79
C LEU A 13 8.92 -13.11 28.35
N LEU A 14 8.60 -12.20 29.25
CA LEU A 14 7.88 -10.94 28.93
C LEU A 14 8.73 -9.96 28.08
N THR A 15 10.07 -9.98 28.26
CA THR A 15 10.98 -9.14 27.46
C THR A 15 11.35 -9.77 26.10
N LEU A 16 11.12 -11.08 25.93
CA LEU A 16 11.32 -11.82 24.68
C LEU A 16 10.06 -11.93 23.83
N LEU A 17 8.89 -11.50 24.36
CA LEU A 17 7.74 -11.28 23.49
C LEU A 17 8.15 -10.16 22.51
N PRO A 18 8.13 -10.40 21.20
CA PRO A 18 8.27 -9.31 20.27
C PRO A 18 7.22 -8.30 20.71
N THR A 19 7.62 -7.04 20.92
CA THR A 19 6.68 -5.94 20.97
C THR A 19 6.08 -5.86 19.57
N SER A 20 5.19 -6.80 19.26
CA SER A 20 4.24 -6.61 18.16
C SER A 20 3.61 -5.27 18.48
N ALA A 21 3.91 -4.26 17.67
CA ALA A 21 3.21 -2.98 17.75
C ALA A 21 1.75 -3.36 17.87
N LEU A 22 1.14 -3.07 19.04
CA LEU A 22 -0.24 -3.45 19.31
C LEU A 22 -1.05 -2.87 18.16
N ALA A 23 -1.59 -3.76 17.33
CA ALA A 23 -2.51 -3.36 16.29
C ALA A 23 -3.60 -2.54 16.96
N ALA A 24 -3.80 -1.32 16.50
CA ALA A 24 -4.75 -0.41 17.11
C ALA A 24 -5.62 0.20 16.01
N SER A 25 -6.91 0.12 16.19
CA SER A 25 -7.87 0.80 15.33
C SER A 25 -8.60 1.90 16.10
N SER A 26 -8.90 2.98 15.43
CA SER A 26 -9.70 4.09 15.94
C SER A 26 -10.67 4.59 14.89
N THR A 27 -11.80 5.13 15.35
CA THR A 27 -12.79 5.76 14.47
C THR A 27 -12.92 7.24 14.82
N GLY A 28 -13.26 8.05 13.82
CA GLY A 28 -13.53 9.47 14.02
C GLY A 28 -14.51 10.00 12.98
N THR A 29 -14.87 11.27 13.12
CA THR A 29 -15.82 11.94 12.24
C THR A 29 -15.19 13.16 11.60
N GLY A 30 -15.65 13.47 10.38
CA GLY A 30 -15.20 14.60 9.60
C GLY A 30 -13.87 14.36 8.89
N ILE A 31 -13.75 14.96 7.74
CA ILE A 31 -12.50 15.14 6.99
C ILE A 31 -12.22 16.62 6.86
N LYS A 32 -11.00 17.00 6.59
CA LYS A 32 -10.63 18.40 6.36
C LYS A 32 -9.63 18.52 5.20
N PRO A 33 -9.58 19.65 4.50
CA PRO A 33 -8.53 19.90 3.53
C PRO A 33 -7.16 19.98 4.21
N THR A 34 -6.11 19.54 3.52
CA THR A 34 -4.76 19.74 4.03
C THR A 34 -4.40 21.22 4.10
N SER A 35 -3.73 21.62 5.18
CA SER A 35 -3.10 22.93 5.30
C SER A 35 -1.68 22.97 4.72
N ASN A 36 -1.10 21.82 4.38
CA ASN A 36 0.23 21.74 3.81
C ASN A 36 0.20 22.15 2.33
N THR A 37 0.70 23.35 2.05
CA THR A 37 0.70 23.96 0.71
C THR A 37 1.56 23.20 -0.30
N ASN A 38 2.55 22.41 0.13
CA ASN A 38 3.38 21.59 -0.75
C ASN A 38 2.60 20.50 -1.48
N TYR A 39 1.40 20.16 -0.97
CA TYR A 39 0.48 19.21 -1.60
C TYR A 39 -0.66 19.86 -2.38
N TRP A 40 -0.71 21.18 -2.42
CA TRP A 40 -1.70 21.87 -3.23
C TRP A 40 -1.26 21.83 -4.68
N THR A 41 -2.18 21.46 -5.56
CA THR A 41 -1.98 21.50 -7.00
C THR A 41 -3.08 22.33 -7.65
N THR A 42 -2.73 23.01 -8.72
CA THR A 42 -3.71 23.76 -9.52
C THR A 42 -4.01 22.95 -10.76
N ARG A 43 -5.28 22.72 -11.02
CA ARG A 43 -5.78 22.19 -12.28
C ARG A 43 -6.74 23.18 -12.90
N LEU A 44 -6.85 23.17 -14.21
CA LEU A 44 -7.87 23.94 -14.90
C LEU A 44 -9.16 23.11 -14.99
N LEU A 45 -10.29 23.73 -14.77
CA LEU A 45 -11.60 23.18 -15.09
C LEU A 45 -11.86 23.30 -16.60
N HIS A 46 -12.93 22.66 -17.10
CA HIS A 46 -13.32 22.74 -18.52
C HIS A 46 -13.51 24.15 -19.05
N ASP A 47 -13.95 25.07 -18.21
CA ASP A 47 -14.13 26.48 -18.55
C ASP A 47 -12.82 27.30 -18.45
N GLY A 48 -11.69 26.64 -18.18
CA GLY A 48 -10.39 27.28 -18.00
C GLY A 48 -10.20 27.88 -16.60
N THR A 49 -11.16 27.77 -15.69
CA THR A 49 -11.05 28.29 -14.32
C THR A 49 -9.98 27.53 -13.53
N PRO A 50 -8.98 28.21 -12.93
CA PRO A 50 -8.01 27.56 -12.07
C PRO A 50 -8.69 26.99 -10.82
N TYR A 51 -8.49 25.72 -10.54
CA TYR A 51 -8.98 25.04 -9.36
C TYR A 51 -7.82 24.53 -8.52
N SER A 52 -7.74 24.98 -7.29
CA SER A 52 -6.72 24.51 -6.35
C SER A 52 -7.20 23.23 -5.67
N TYR A 53 -6.60 22.11 -6.05
CA TYR A 53 -6.85 20.83 -5.38
C TYR A 53 -6.06 20.77 -4.07
N LYS A 54 -6.78 20.45 -2.99
CA LYS A 54 -6.22 20.27 -1.64
C LYS A 54 -6.58 18.87 -1.17
N PRO A 55 -5.64 17.93 -1.04
CA PRO A 55 -5.94 16.60 -0.56
C PRO A 55 -6.77 16.59 0.73
N PRO A 56 -7.80 15.73 0.84
CA PRO A 56 -8.52 15.54 2.10
C PRO A 56 -7.63 14.89 3.15
N MET A 57 -7.92 15.15 4.41
CA MET A 57 -7.22 14.59 5.56
C MET A 57 -8.19 13.99 6.58
N ALA A 58 -7.83 12.84 7.12
CA ALA A 58 -8.41 12.29 8.35
C ALA A 58 -7.30 11.63 9.18
N ALA A 59 -7.46 11.56 10.48
CA ALA A 59 -6.47 10.98 11.40
C ALA A 59 -5.03 11.51 11.18
N GLY A 60 -4.88 12.76 10.77
CA GLY A 60 -3.58 13.37 10.47
C GLY A 60 -2.92 12.91 9.17
N LYS A 61 -3.59 12.11 8.34
CA LYS A 61 -3.08 11.57 7.08
C LYS A 61 -3.83 12.18 5.91
N MET A 62 -3.11 12.46 4.80
CA MET A 62 -3.73 12.83 3.53
C MET A 62 -4.36 11.59 2.90
N LEU A 63 -5.47 11.78 2.17
CA LEU A 63 -6.24 10.68 1.61
C LEU A 63 -6.42 10.87 0.10
N TYR A 64 -6.47 9.76 -0.61
CA TYR A 64 -6.78 9.68 -2.04
C TYR A 64 -8.27 9.45 -2.25
N CYS A 65 -8.81 10.01 -3.31
CA CYS A 65 -10.18 9.77 -3.75
C CYS A 65 -10.27 8.38 -4.39
N MET A 66 -11.19 7.53 -3.92
CA MET A 66 -11.27 6.13 -4.32
C MET A 66 -12.39 5.82 -5.32
N ASP A 67 -13.23 6.78 -5.65
CA ASP A 67 -14.37 6.57 -6.52
C ASP A 67 -14.36 7.61 -7.64
N ARG A 68 -13.97 7.19 -8.85
CA ARG A 68 -14.01 8.06 -10.02
C ARG A 68 -15.44 8.50 -10.30
N GLY A 69 -15.60 9.78 -10.63
CA GLY A 69 -16.88 10.35 -11.04
C GLY A 69 -17.78 10.83 -9.91
N TYR A 70 -17.45 10.60 -8.65
CA TYR A 70 -18.14 11.22 -7.54
C TYR A 70 -17.50 12.56 -7.15
N GLY A 71 -18.30 13.62 -7.05
CA GLY A 71 -17.80 14.95 -6.73
C GLY A 71 -17.20 15.05 -5.33
N TYR A 72 -16.12 15.81 -5.23
CA TYR A 72 -15.53 16.24 -3.98
C TYR A 72 -15.69 17.74 -3.84
N ARG A 73 -16.59 18.17 -2.94
CA ARG A 73 -16.88 19.59 -2.73
C ARG A 73 -16.15 20.11 -1.51
N TRP A 74 -15.10 20.87 -1.76
CA TRP A 74 -14.48 21.70 -0.75
C TRP A 74 -15.46 22.74 -0.23
N GLY A 75 -15.45 23.01 1.03
CA GLY A 75 -15.96 24.28 1.52
C GLY A 75 -17.33 24.26 2.18
N THR A 76 -18.07 23.17 2.21
CA THR A 76 -19.25 23.10 3.08
C THR A 76 -18.98 22.19 4.28
N ALA A 77 -19.14 22.75 5.50
CA ALA A 77 -18.99 21.98 6.73
C ALA A 77 -19.89 20.74 6.73
N SER A 78 -21.09 20.82 6.16
CA SER A 78 -22.00 19.69 6.03
C SER A 78 -21.45 18.56 5.15
N PHE A 79 -20.67 18.89 4.11
CA PHE A 79 -19.99 17.88 3.30
C PHE A 79 -18.89 17.20 4.12
N LEU A 80 -17.99 17.98 4.68
CA LEU A 80 -16.82 17.47 5.41
C LEU A 80 -17.22 16.65 6.65
N ASN A 81 -18.24 17.11 7.39
CA ASN A 81 -18.73 16.44 8.59
C ASN A 81 -19.57 15.18 8.32
N SER A 82 -19.97 14.94 7.07
CA SER A 82 -20.72 13.71 6.72
C SER A 82 -19.86 12.46 6.67
N TYR A 83 -18.57 12.60 6.82
CA TYR A 83 -17.63 11.48 6.76
C TYR A 83 -17.40 10.89 8.15
N THR A 84 -17.30 9.57 8.17
CA THR A 84 -16.68 8.82 9.25
C THR A 84 -15.40 8.18 8.72
N TYR A 85 -14.39 8.05 9.54
CA TYR A 85 -13.16 7.37 9.16
C TYR A 85 -12.78 6.30 10.17
N THR A 86 -12.10 5.27 9.68
CA THR A 86 -11.38 4.28 10.47
C THR A 86 -9.89 4.44 10.18
N SER A 87 -9.08 4.51 11.23
CA SER A 87 -7.63 4.52 11.16
C SER A 87 -7.10 3.31 11.89
N ALA A 88 -6.13 2.61 11.32
CA ALA A 88 -5.54 1.42 11.94
C ALA A 88 -4.04 1.36 11.70
N THR A 89 -3.33 0.63 12.56
CA THR A 89 -1.89 0.38 12.49
C THR A 89 -1.59 -1.12 12.55
N GLY A 90 -0.40 -1.53 12.09
CA GLY A 90 0.00 -2.94 12.10
C GLY A 90 -0.95 -3.82 11.30
N ALA A 91 -1.21 -5.02 11.77
CA ALA A 91 -2.07 -6.00 11.10
C ALA A 91 -3.51 -5.52 10.88
N ASP A 92 -4.03 -4.62 11.72
CA ASP A 92 -5.38 -4.05 11.55
C ASP A 92 -5.47 -3.13 10.30
N ALA A 93 -4.35 -2.61 9.81
CA ALA A 93 -4.33 -1.82 8.58
C ALA A 93 -4.79 -2.63 7.35
N ASP A 94 -4.51 -3.93 7.31
CA ASP A 94 -4.95 -4.81 6.22
C ASP A 94 -6.47 -5.04 6.26
N ALA A 95 -7.08 -5.06 7.44
CA ALA A 95 -8.54 -5.12 7.56
C ALA A 95 -9.21 -3.84 7.03
N VAL A 96 -8.60 -2.67 7.26
CA VAL A 96 -9.04 -1.39 6.69
C VAL A 96 -8.88 -1.37 5.17
N LEU A 97 -7.75 -1.84 4.65
CA LEU A 97 -7.52 -2.00 3.20
C LEU A 97 -8.58 -2.92 2.58
N LYS A 98 -8.83 -4.08 3.18
CA LYS A 98 -9.85 -5.02 2.70
C LYS A 98 -11.24 -4.39 2.66
N THR A 99 -11.58 -3.57 3.66
CA THR A 99 -12.85 -2.83 3.70
C THR A 99 -12.93 -1.80 2.59
N ALA A 100 -11.86 -1.05 2.36
CA ALA A 100 -11.78 -0.06 1.30
C ALA A 100 -11.94 -0.71 -0.09
N LEU A 101 -11.25 -1.81 -0.34
CA LEU A 101 -11.38 -2.59 -1.58
C LEU A 101 -12.81 -3.10 -1.83
N ALA A 102 -13.49 -3.54 -0.77
CA ALA A 102 -14.85 -4.06 -0.89
C ALA A 102 -15.92 -2.97 -1.09
N GLN A 103 -15.64 -1.71 -0.74
CA GLN A 103 -16.64 -0.64 -0.65
C GLN A 103 -16.36 0.57 -1.53
N SER A 104 -15.32 0.56 -2.34
CA SER A 104 -14.95 1.67 -3.23
C SER A 104 -14.57 1.20 -4.63
N GLY A 105 -14.41 2.14 -5.56
CA GLY A 105 -13.89 1.88 -6.90
C GLY A 105 -12.46 1.32 -6.91
N MET A 106 -11.71 1.41 -5.82
CA MET A 106 -10.40 0.79 -5.70
C MET A 106 -10.43 -0.73 -5.89
N GLY A 107 -11.56 -1.39 -5.62
CA GLY A 107 -11.76 -2.82 -5.87
C GLY A 107 -11.78 -3.21 -7.36
N GLU A 108 -11.76 -2.27 -8.28
CA GLU A 108 -11.63 -2.50 -9.72
C GLU A 108 -10.19 -2.69 -10.18
N LEU A 109 -9.21 -2.28 -9.36
CA LEU A 109 -7.79 -2.47 -9.65
C LEU A 109 -7.46 -3.97 -9.66
N ASP A 110 -6.70 -4.41 -10.66
CA ASP A 110 -6.10 -5.74 -10.62
C ASP A 110 -4.98 -5.83 -9.57
N ALA A 111 -4.45 -7.03 -9.35
CA ALA A 111 -3.45 -7.26 -8.31
C ALA A 111 -2.16 -6.43 -8.51
N GLN A 112 -1.72 -6.25 -9.77
CA GLN A 112 -0.52 -5.46 -10.08
C GLN A 112 -0.76 -3.97 -9.94
N GLN A 113 -1.91 -3.50 -10.38
CA GLN A 113 -2.35 -2.12 -10.25
C GLN A 113 -2.50 -1.73 -8.79
N LEU A 114 -3.10 -2.60 -7.98
CA LEU A 114 -3.22 -2.39 -6.54
C LEU A 114 -1.85 -2.34 -5.85
N GLU A 115 -0.95 -3.24 -6.19
CA GLU A 115 0.40 -3.27 -5.64
C GLU A 115 1.19 -2.02 -6.01
N ASN A 116 1.09 -1.56 -7.25
CA ASN A 116 1.70 -0.31 -7.70
C ASN A 116 1.14 0.89 -6.92
N PHE A 117 -0.18 0.95 -6.74
CA PHE A 117 -0.81 2.05 -6.01
C PHE A 117 -0.44 2.04 -4.51
N LYS A 118 -0.41 0.88 -3.87
CA LYS A 118 0.08 0.73 -2.48
C LYS A 118 1.51 1.24 -2.34
N TRP A 119 2.38 0.87 -3.29
CA TRP A 119 3.75 1.33 -3.29
C TRP A 119 3.84 2.86 -3.48
N MET A 120 3.09 3.44 -4.43
CA MET A 120 3.05 4.89 -4.65
C MET A 120 2.59 5.64 -3.40
N MET A 121 1.52 5.19 -2.74
CA MET A 121 1.05 5.78 -1.48
C MET A 121 2.15 5.80 -0.42
N THR A 122 2.86 4.68 -0.26
CA THR A 122 3.98 4.56 0.69
C THR A 122 5.14 5.48 0.31
N TYR A 123 5.55 5.44 -0.95
CA TYR A 123 6.65 6.26 -1.47
C TYR A 123 6.42 7.75 -1.25
N ILE A 124 5.21 8.25 -1.49
CA ILE A 124 4.86 9.66 -1.35
C ILE A 124 4.90 10.12 0.11
N VAL A 125 4.56 9.26 1.05
CA VAL A 125 4.70 9.56 2.50
C VAL A 125 6.15 9.79 2.88
N ASP A 126 7.07 9.03 2.30
CA ASP A 126 8.51 9.10 2.59
C ASP A 126 9.28 10.09 1.73
N TYR A 127 8.64 10.61 0.68
CA TYR A 127 9.27 11.52 -0.29
C TYR A 127 9.73 12.83 0.36
N LYS A 128 10.98 13.23 0.12
CA LYS A 128 11.61 14.44 0.67
C LYS A 128 11.95 15.50 -0.38
N GLY A 129 11.60 15.27 -1.65
CA GLY A 129 11.86 16.24 -2.72
C GLY A 129 10.82 17.36 -2.80
N ASP A 130 10.90 18.15 -3.85
CA ASP A 130 10.19 19.44 -4.00
C ASP A 130 8.80 19.32 -4.64
N ILE A 131 8.40 18.13 -5.12
CA ILE A 131 7.17 17.93 -5.89
C ILE A 131 6.15 16.96 -5.26
N PRO A 132 5.96 16.94 -3.92
CA PRO A 132 5.09 15.95 -3.29
C PRO A 132 3.64 16.06 -3.76
N GLY A 133 3.16 17.27 -4.05
CA GLY A 133 1.80 17.50 -4.59
C GLY A 133 1.62 16.91 -5.98
N SER A 134 2.61 17.06 -6.86
CA SER A 134 2.56 16.47 -8.20
C SER A 134 2.57 14.95 -8.15
N LEU A 135 3.39 14.35 -7.28
CA LEU A 135 3.41 12.89 -7.09
C LEU A 135 2.10 12.37 -6.49
N PHE A 136 1.53 13.12 -5.53
CA PHE A 136 0.22 12.79 -4.97
C PHE A 136 -0.85 12.76 -6.07
N MET A 137 -0.89 13.78 -6.94
CA MET A 137 -1.83 13.84 -8.05
C MET A 137 -1.56 12.78 -9.11
N ALA A 138 -0.30 12.41 -9.35
CA ALA A 138 0.05 11.31 -10.25
C ALA A 138 -0.50 9.97 -9.74
N ALA A 139 -0.33 9.67 -8.46
CA ALA A 139 -0.92 8.46 -7.85
C ALA A 139 -2.45 8.51 -7.84
N GLN A 140 -3.05 9.69 -7.65
CA GLN A 140 -4.49 9.89 -7.76
C GLN A 140 -4.98 9.66 -9.21
N THR A 141 -4.26 10.14 -10.20
CA THR A 141 -4.55 9.92 -11.63
C THR A 141 -4.46 8.44 -11.94
N TYR A 142 -3.40 7.77 -11.45
CA TYR A 142 -3.23 6.34 -11.66
C TYR A 142 -4.43 5.52 -11.20
N VAL A 143 -4.95 5.74 -10.00
CA VAL A 143 -6.11 4.98 -9.52
C VAL A 143 -7.37 5.28 -10.31
N TRP A 144 -7.57 6.52 -10.72
CA TRP A 144 -8.75 6.89 -11.51
C TRP A 144 -8.73 6.33 -12.93
N ASP A 145 -7.57 6.27 -13.57
CA ASP A 145 -7.44 5.73 -14.94
C ASP A 145 -7.76 4.24 -15.04
N HIS A 146 -7.64 3.52 -13.90
CA HIS A 146 -7.95 2.10 -13.83
C HIS A 146 -9.37 1.80 -13.30
N GLN A 147 -10.21 2.84 -13.13
CA GLN A 147 -11.58 2.69 -12.67
C GLN A 147 -12.58 3.04 -13.76
N SER A 148 -13.68 2.28 -13.81
CA SER A 148 -14.84 2.67 -14.60
C SER A 148 -15.51 3.90 -14.00
N PHE A 149 -16.04 4.77 -14.85
CA PHE A 149 -16.84 5.90 -14.38
C PHE A 149 -18.12 5.42 -13.70
N LYS A 150 -18.38 5.85 -12.48
CA LYS A 150 -19.53 5.40 -11.67
C LYS A 150 -20.43 6.50 -11.15
N GLY A 151 -20.07 7.77 -11.33
CA GLY A 151 -20.79 8.89 -10.74
C GLY A 151 -21.60 9.71 -11.74
N GLU A 152 -22.70 10.30 -11.28
CA GLU A 152 -23.30 11.48 -11.89
C GLU A 152 -22.41 12.69 -11.56
N GLY A 153 -21.18 12.67 -12.02
CA GLY A 153 -20.24 13.79 -11.85
C GLY A 153 -20.38 14.77 -12.99
N ASP A 154 -19.93 16.00 -12.76
CA ASP A 154 -19.81 17.02 -13.81
C ASP A 154 -19.05 16.42 -14.98
N GLY A 155 -19.79 16.01 -16.01
CA GLY A 155 -19.37 15.18 -17.12
C GLY A 155 -17.97 15.50 -17.65
N ASP A 156 -17.34 14.53 -18.24
CA ASP A 156 -16.00 14.56 -18.81
C ASP A 156 -14.86 14.50 -17.78
N ILE A 157 -14.65 13.29 -17.28
CA ILE A 157 -13.39 12.96 -16.64
C ILE A 157 -12.54 12.12 -17.61
N ASP A 158 -12.60 12.40 -18.89
CA ASP A 158 -11.58 11.94 -19.81
C ASP A 158 -10.24 12.56 -19.37
N GLY A 159 -9.24 11.71 -19.16
CA GLY A 159 -7.97 12.16 -18.62
C GLY A 159 -7.99 12.47 -17.12
N GLY A 160 -8.64 11.64 -16.27
CA GLY A 160 -8.56 11.76 -14.81
C GLY A 160 -9.20 13.01 -14.21
N GLY A 161 -10.12 13.67 -14.91
CA GLY A 161 -10.76 14.91 -14.48
C GLY A 161 -9.92 16.16 -14.71
N TYR A 162 -8.96 16.10 -15.61
CA TYR A 162 -8.16 17.25 -16.03
C TYR A 162 -8.78 17.86 -17.28
N ALA A 163 -9.05 19.17 -17.23
CA ALA A 163 -9.53 19.92 -18.38
C ALA A 163 -8.46 20.18 -19.44
N ASN A 164 -7.22 19.81 -19.13
CA ASN A 164 -6.04 20.11 -19.94
C ASN A 164 -5.23 18.83 -20.15
N ALA A 165 -5.09 18.41 -21.40
CA ALA A 165 -4.31 17.24 -21.81
C ALA A 165 -2.85 17.33 -21.33
N ASP A 166 -2.23 18.50 -21.39
CA ASP A 166 -0.82 18.68 -20.98
C ASP A 166 -0.61 18.38 -19.50
N THR A 167 -1.59 18.79 -18.66
CA THR A 167 -1.56 18.50 -17.22
C THR A 167 -1.73 16.99 -16.94
N TYR A 168 -2.60 16.34 -17.70
CA TYR A 168 -2.80 14.90 -17.60
C TYR A 168 -1.54 14.14 -18.01
N GLU A 169 -0.96 14.47 -19.16
CA GLU A 169 0.30 13.88 -19.64
C GLU A 169 1.46 14.10 -18.65
N MET A 170 1.52 15.26 -18.02
CA MET A 170 2.51 15.52 -16.97
C MET A 170 2.36 14.53 -15.81
N TYR A 171 1.12 14.26 -15.33
CA TYR A 171 0.89 13.32 -14.23
C TYR A 171 1.15 11.88 -14.65
N LEU A 172 0.84 11.49 -15.89
CA LEU A 172 1.25 10.20 -16.44
C LEU A 172 2.78 10.05 -16.44
N GLY A 173 3.50 11.10 -16.82
CA GLY A 173 4.97 11.13 -16.77
C GLY A 173 5.51 10.91 -15.33
N TYR A 174 4.89 11.51 -14.32
CA TYR A 174 5.26 11.27 -12.92
C TYR A 174 4.87 9.86 -12.45
N THR A 175 3.76 9.31 -12.93
CA THR A 175 3.38 7.92 -12.66
C THR A 175 4.45 6.97 -13.20
N ASP A 176 4.84 7.13 -14.45
CA ASP A 176 5.90 6.33 -15.09
C ASP A 176 7.23 6.45 -14.35
N TRP A 177 7.57 7.67 -13.91
CA TRP A 177 8.77 7.88 -13.11
C TRP A 177 8.70 7.11 -11.77
N MET A 178 7.59 7.20 -11.04
CA MET A 178 7.42 6.45 -9.78
C MET A 178 7.49 4.94 -10.00
N LEU A 179 6.91 4.41 -11.09
CA LEU A 179 7.01 2.98 -11.41
C LEU A 179 8.43 2.54 -11.75
N LYS A 180 9.24 3.41 -12.34
CA LYS A 180 10.68 3.17 -12.54
C LYS A 180 11.44 3.16 -11.21
N GLU A 181 11.10 4.05 -10.27
CA GLU A 181 11.71 4.03 -8.93
C GLU A 181 11.33 2.74 -8.18
N LYS A 182 10.06 2.30 -8.28
CA LYS A 182 9.64 1.00 -7.76
C LYS A 182 10.47 -0.16 -8.33
N ALA A 183 10.65 -0.17 -9.64
CA ALA A 183 11.44 -1.22 -10.29
C ALA A 183 12.91 -1.22 -9.86
N LYS A 184 13.51 -0.06 -9.57
CA LYS A 184 14.87 0.04 -9.01
C LYS A 184 14.93 -0.54 -7.60
N GLU A 185 13.96 -0.21 -6.74
CA GLU A 185 13.87 -0.75 -5.39
C GLU A 185 13.68 -2.27 -5.42
N ASP A 186 12.80 -2.78 -6.29
CA ASP A 186 12.56 -4.22 -6.48
C ASP A 186 13.85 -4.94 -6.91
N ALA A 187 14.62 -4.35 -7.84
CA ALA A 187 15.88 -4.89 -8.31
C ALA A 187 16.95 -4.91 -7.19
N GLU A 188 17.01 -3.87 -6.37
CA GLU A 188 17.96 -3.82 -5.24
C GLU A 188 17.62 -4.86 -4.18
N PHE A 189 16.35 -5.06 -3.84
CA PHE A 189 15.93 -6.14 -2.95
C PHE A 189 16.26 -7.51 -3.52
N GLN A 190 16.00 -7.73 -4.82
CA GLN A 190 16.31 -8.98 -5.48
C GLN A 190 17.80 -9.29 -5.41
N LYS A 191 18.67 -8.31 -5.68
CA LYS A 191 20.12 -8.44 -5.56
C LYS A 191 20.54 -8.83 -4.15
N GLN A 192 19.98 -8.19 -3.12
CA GLN A 192 20.29 -8.52 -1.72
C GLN A 192 19.84 -9.94 -1.37
N ILE A 193 18.66 -10.38 -1.83
CA ILE A 193 18.18 -11.76 -1.64
C ILE A 193 19.17 -12.75 -2.27
N GLU A 194 19.65 -12.49 -3.48
CA GLU A 194 20.63 -13.35 -4.17
C GLU A 194 21.97 -13.39 -3.44
N GLU A 195 22.44 -12.26 -2.90
CA GLU A 195 23.67 -12.20 -2.09
C GLU A 195 23.56 -13.02 -0.79
N TYR A 196 22.39 -13.03 -0.15
CA TYR A 196 22.14 -13.88 1.02
C TYR A 196 22.01 -15.36 0.63
N ALA A 197 21.30 -15.64 -0.45
CA ALA A 197 21.15 -17.01 -0.98
C ALA A 197 22.51 -17.64 -1.34
N ALA A 198 23.44 -16.87 -1.91
CA ALA A 198 24.80 -17.32 -2.21
C ALA A 198 25.60 -17.72 -0.94
N LYS A 199 25.19 -17.21 0.24
CA LYS A 199 25.76 -17.56 1.55
C LYS A 199 24.96 -18.67 2.26
N GLY A 200 23.96 -19.26 1.59
CA GLY A 200 23.07 -20.25 2.19
C GLY A 200 22.07 -19.67 3.20
N ILE A 201 21.83 -18.37 3.15
CA ILE A 201 20.92 -17.65 4.08
C ILE A 201 19.63 -17.32 3.35
N ILE A 202 18.48 -17.55 4.00
CA ILE A 202 17.17 -17.22 3.44
C ILE A 202 16.84 -15.76 3.78
N ALA A 203 16.59 -14.97 2.75
CA ALA A 203 16.11 -13.60 2.89
C ALA A 203 14.82 -13.41 2.10
N SER A 204 13.96 -12.53 2.57
CA SER A 204 12.70 -12.17 1.90
C SER A 204 12.34 -10.71 2.13
N VAL A 205 11.61 -10.10 1.20
CA VAL A 205 11.03 -8.76 1.38
C VAL A 205 9.64 -8.91 1.97
N VAL A 206 9.38 -8.14 3.02
CA VAL A 206 8.08 -8.09 3.70
C VAL A 206 7.68 -6.63 3.94
N GLU A 207 6.39 -6.38 4.08
CA GLU A 207 5.91 -5.11 4.62
C GLU A 207 6.30 -4.98 6.10
N ASP A 208 6.69 -3.79 6.53
CA ASP A 208 7.02 -3.54 7.93
C ASP A 208 5.75 -3.35 8.76
N GLU A 209 5.29 -4.42 9.39
CA GLU A 209 4.08 -4.41 10.22
C GLU A 209 4.11 -3.36 11.33
N ALA A 210 5.29 -3.05 11.88
CA ALA A 210 5.42 -2.07 12.96
C ALA A 210 5.21 -0.62 12.49
N ALA A 211 5.49 -0.34 11.22
CA ALA A 211 5.35 0.98 10.61
C ALA A 211 4.03 1.15 9.83
N LYS A 212 3.37 0.04 9.51
CA LYS A 212 2.17 -0.01 8.68
C LYS A 212 1.01 0.78 9.29
N TRP A 213 0.28 1.51 8.45
CA TRP A 213 -0.99 2.13 8.81
C TRP A 213 -1.92 2.25 7.62
N ALA A 214 -3.21 2.37 7.88
CA ALA A 214 -4.24 2.67 6.89
C ALA A 214 -5.29 3.62 7.45
N VAL A 215 -5.89 4.44 6.57
CA VAL A 215 -7.04 5.28 6.90
C VAL A 215 -8.08 5.15 5.79
N TRP A 216 -9.30 4.87 6.16
CA TRP A 216 -10.45 4.80 5.28
C TRP A 216 -11.54 5.77 5.75
N ALA A 217 -12.01 6.65 4.88
CA ALA A 217 -13.08 7.59 5.17
C ALA A 217 -14.23 7.44 4.17
N LYS A 218 -15.45 7.33 4.67
CA LYS A 218 -16.68 7.16 3.88
C LYS A 218 -17.75 8.14 4.35
N SER A 219 -18.45 8.72 3.40
CA SER A 219 -19.61 9.57 3.70
C SER A 219 -20.85 8.73 4.03
N SER A 220 -21.66 9.22 4.97
CA SER A 220 -23.00 8.69 5.22
C SER A 220 -23.98 9.04 4.10
N VAL A 221 -23.63 9.98 3.23
CA VAL A 221 -24.45 10.42 2.11
C VAL A 221 -24.09 9.62 0.87
N LYS A 222 -25.11 8.99 0.25
CA LYS A 222 -24.94 8.23 -0.98
C LYS A 222 -24.42 9.11 -2.12
N GLY A 223 -23.59 8.57 -2.99
CA GLY A 223 -23.07 9.27 -4.16
C GLY A 223 -21.92 10.24 -3.87
N ARG A 224 -21.30 10.14 -2.69
CA ARG A 224 -20.06 10.86 -2.36
C ARG A 224 -18.85 9.95 -2.44
N GLN A 225 -17.74 10.52 -2.86
CA GLN A 225 -16.45 9.82 -2.88
C GLN A 225 -16.11 9.25 -1.51
N SER A 226 -15.47 8.10 -1.51
CA SER A 226 -14.73 7.60 -0.36
C SER A 226 -13.24 7.97 -0.51
N PHE A 227 -12.52 7.92 0.60
CA PHE A 227 -11.12 8.32 0.66
C PHE A 227 -10.30 7.28 1.40
N PHE A 228 -9.08 7.06 0.91
CA PHE A 228 -8.19 6.05 1.49
C PHE A 228 -6.74 6.50 1.42
N ASN A 229 -5.94 6.06 2.37
CA ASN A 229 -4.48 6.03 2.25
C ASN A 229 -3.92 4.86 3.04
N TYR A 230 -2.78 4.37 2.58
CA TYR A 230 -2.09 3.21 3.11
C TYR A 230 -0.59 3.45 3.11
N TYR A 231 0.06 3.03 4.17
CA TYR A 231 1.50 3.10 4.31
C TYR A 231 2.02 1.76 4.78
N ALA A 232 2.88 1.14 4.01
CA ALA A 232 3.49 -0.13 4.32
C ALA A 232 4.90 -0.17 3.73
N PRO A 233 5.88 0.42 4.42
CA PRO A 233 7.25 0.38 3.94
C PRO A 233 7.75 -1.05 3.91
N ARG A 234 8.55 -1.37 2.91
CA ARG A 234 9.11 -2.70 2.71
C ARG A 234 10.47 -2.80 3.39
N LYS A 235 10.78 -3.97 3.90
CA LYS A 235 12.10 -4.27 4.46
C LYS A 235 12.55 -5.67 4.12
N LEU A 236 13.86 -5.85 4.03
CA LEU A 236 14.47 -7.16 3.93
C LEU A 236 14.49 -7.82 5.31
N VAL A 237 14.01 -9.05 5.38
CA VAL A 237 14.12 -9.91 6.57
C VAL A 237 15.04 -11.06 6.24
N VAL A 238 16.04 -11.23 7.07
CA VAL A 238 17.03 -12.29 6.95
C VAL A 238 16.72 -13.34 8.03
N ASN A 239 16.52 -14.58 7.61
CA ASN A 239 16.34 -15.71 8.50
C ASN A 239 17.70 -16.37 8.74
N ASP A 240 18.30 -16.10 9.89
CA ASP A 240 19.53 -16.72 10.34
C ASP A 240 19.35 -18.20 10.77
N ALA A 241 18.13 -18.75 10.60
CA ALA A 241 17.94 -20.17 10.82
C ALA A 241 18.87 -20.94 9.87
N PRO A 242 19.72 -21.84 10.39
CA PRO A 242 20.56 -22.64 9.52
C PRO A 242 19.66 -23.32 8.48
N VAL A 243 20.04 -23.21 7.20
CA VAL A 243 19.41 -24.01 6.15
C VAL A 243 19.47 -25.45 6.68
N PRO A 244 18.34 -26.15 6.82
CA PRO A 244 18.34 -27.53 7.25
C PRO A 244 19.38 -28.27 6.42
N ASP A 245 20.29 -29.03 7.07
CA ASP A 245 21.31 -29.81 6.40
C ASP A 245 20.65 -30.45 5.18
N LYS A 246 21.23 -30.14 3.99
CA LYS A 246 20.72 -30.64 2.71
C LYS A 246 20.47 -32.14 2.87
N PRO A 247 19.21 -32.61 2.77
CA PRO A 247 18.98 -34.04 2.85
C PRO A 247 19.88 -34.69 1.79
N THR A 248 20.74 -35.61 2.22
CA THR A 248 21.58 -36.38 1.30
C THR A 248 20.65 -37.00 0.27
N PRO A 249 20.71 -36.62 -1.01
CA PRO A 249 19.82 -37.17 -1.99
C PRO A 249 19.90 -38.70 -1.93
N PRO A 250 18.80 -39.43 -1.91
CA PRO A 250 18.84 -40.85 -2.12
C PRO A 250 19.55 -41.09 -3.44
N ALA A 251 20.47 -42.08 -3.46
CA ALA A 251 21.16 -42.48 -4.68
C ALA A 251 20.12 -43.06 -5.64
N GLY A 252 19.63 -42.23 -6.58
CA GLY A 252 18.64 -42.61 -7.58
C GLY A 252 17.92 -41.38 -8.13
N ASP A 253 17.36 -41.53 -9.32
CA ASP A 253 16.48 -40.51 -9.90
C ASP A 253 15.18 -40.44 -9.07
N ALA A 254 14.93 -39.31 -8.44
CA ALA A 254 13.70 -39.06 -7.71
C ALA A 254 12.91 -37.94 -8.41
N ASP A 255 11.67 -38.24 -8.74
CA ASP A 255 10.72 -37.22 -9.19
C ASP A 255 10.33 -36.32 -8.00
N ILE A 256 10.67 -35.05 -8.07
CA ILE A 256 10.31 -34.06 -7.06
C ILE A 256 9.11 -33.25 -7.58
N THR A 257 7.97 -33.40 -6.93
CA THR A 257 6.80 -32.55 -7.21
C THR A 257 6.76 -31.39 -6.22
N LEU A 258 6.99 -30.17 -6.72
CA LEU A 258 6.87 -28.94 -5.94
C LEU A 258 5.48 -28.32 -6.17
N ARG A 259 4.75 -28.11 -5.08
CA ARG A 259 3.44 -27.45 -5.14
C ARG A 259 3.37 -26.34 -4.09
N LYS A 260 3.25 -25.10 -4.56
CA LYS A 260 2.93 -23.98 -3.68
C LYS A 260 1.42 -23.92 -3.46
N VAL A 261 1.00 -23.90 -2.21
CA VAL A 261 -0.42 -23.83 -1.84
C VAL A 261 -0.69 -22.59 -0.99
N ALA A 262 -1.91 -22.08 -1.05
CA ALA A 262 -2.33 -21.03 -0.13
C ALA A 262 -2.34 -21.56 1.31
N ALA A 263 -1.90 -20.74 2.26
CA ALA A 263 -1.81 -21.13 3.67
C ALA A 263 -3.16 -21.70 4.17
N GLY A 264 -3.09 -22.86 4.82
CA GLY A 264 -4.28 -23.56 5.35
C GLY A 264 -5.16 -24.24 4.30
N THR A 265 -4.73 -24.36 3.05
CA THR A 265 -5.51 -24.99 1.97
C THR A 265 -4.67 -26.00 1.17
N THR A 266 -5.34 -26.81 0.34
CA THR A 266 -4.70 -27.69 -0.66
C THR A 266 -4.71 -27.06 -2.06
N ARG A 267 -5.25 -25.84 -2.21
CA ARG A 267 -5.36 -25.15 -3.48
C ARG A 267 -3.99 -24.66 -3.95
N GLY A 268 -3.56 -25.08 -5.14
CA GLY A 268 -2.34 -24.58 -5.78
C GLY A 268 -2.45 -23.10 -6.10
N LEU A 269 -1.33 -22.40 -6.07
CA LEU A 269 -1.21 -21.01 -6.49
C LEU A 269 -0.62 -20.96 -7.89
N ASP A 270 -1.37 -20.38 -8.85
CA ASP A 270 -0.89 -20.16 -10.20
C ASP A 270 0.21 -19.09 -10.23
N GLY A 271 1.14 -19.22 -11.17
CA GLY A 271 2.25 -18.27 -11.33
C GLY A 271 3.36 -18.39 -10.27
N ALA A 272 3.30 -19.37 -9.37
CA ALA A 272 4.39 -19.63 -8.44
C ALA A 272 5.66 -20.02 -9.20
N ARG A 273 6.77 -19.31 -8.94
CA ARG A 273 8.08 -19.63 -9.50
C ARG A 273 8.94 -20.30 -8.44
N PHE A 274 9.65 -21.32 -8.83
CA PHE A 274 10.59 -22.03 -7.97
C PHE A 274 11.98 -21.99 -8.62
N LEU A 275 12.99 -21.73 -7.83
CA LEU A 275 14.38 -21.95 -8.22
C LEU A 275 14.80 -23.30 -7.65
N ILE A 276 15.20 -24.22 -8.54
CA ILE A 276 15.67 -25.54 -8.15
C ILE A 276 17.19 -25.54 -8.35
N TYR A 277 17.92 -25.81 -7.27
CA TYR A 277 19.36 -25.90 -7.29
C TYR A 277 19.77 -27.38 -7.24
N ARG A 278 20.64 -27.76 -8.12
CA ARG A 278 21.34 -29.05 -8.05
C ARG A 278 22.81 -28.75 -7.78
N ASP A 279 23.34 -29.29 -6.69
CA ASP A 279 24.76 -29.17 -6.30
C ASP A 279 25.27 -27.70 -6.25
N GLY A 280 24.37 -26.75 -5.89
CA GLY A 280 24.72 -25.34 -5.81
C GLY A 280 24.73 -24.59 -7.15
N GLN A 281 24.27 -25.20 -8.23
CA GLN A 281 24.07 -24.59 -9.55
C GLN A 281 22.56 -24.50 -9.86
N ILE A 282 22.16 -23.42 -10.56
CA ILE A 282 20.78 -23.19 -11.04
C ILE A 282 20.54 -24.05 -12.27
#